data_c617caab144892cea052a261754070ff
#
_entry.id   c617caab144892cea052a261754070ff
#
_cell.length_a   1.000
_cell.length_b   1.000
_cell.length_c   1.000
_cell.angle_alpha   90.00
_cell.angle_beta   90.00
_cell.angle_gamma   90.00
#
_symmetry.space_group_name_H-M   'P 1'
#
loop_
_entity.id
_entity.type
_entity.pdbx_description
1 polymer ?
#
loop_
_entity_poly.entity_id
_entity_poly.type
_entity_poly.pdbx_seq_one_letter_code
_entity_poly.pdbx_strand_id
1 'polypeptide(L)'
;MGHEDNEEFFKGRGAQVNTHNKFLKNKYVLEHIEGLDEPLLENTATQLFEETPKKIVSESNSPDLSHMYSINPYQGCEHGCIYCYARNTHEYYGFSAGLDFERKIIVKRNAPELLEQYFNKKNYKPVCILLSGNTDCYQPVERRLKITRSLLQLFLKYKNPVSIITKNNVILRDLDILTELAAMSLVHVNVSITSLNEQLRQKLEPRTVTATGRLAVIQKLTEKGIPCRVMAAPIIPGLNSNEVPSIIKAAAGRGALSAGFTIVRLNGSIGEIFTDWINKAFPDRAEKVLNMIKSCHDGKLNDSDFGRRMSGEGKIAESIHQMFKMACNRFMANREMPEFDYTLFVPKNGKQTSMF
;
A
#
# COMPACT_ATOMS: atom_id res chain seq x y z
N MET A 1 2.38 -43.90 14.51
CA MET A 1 2.06 -42.76 15.41
C MET A 1 2.45 -41.55 14.63
N GLY A 2 1.46 -40.83 14.11
CA GLY A 2 1.68 -39.64 13.29
C GLY A 2 2.15 -38.50 14.16
N HIS A 3 3.26 -37.88 13.78
CA HIS A 3 3.58 -36.52 14.22
C HIS A 3 2.57 -35.58 13.56
N GLU A 4 1.63 -35.10 14.35
CA GLU A 4 0.89 -33.90 14.01
C GLU A 4 1.90 -32.75 14.02
N ASP A 5 2.31 -32.29 12.82
CA ASP A 5 3.04 -31.06 12.65
C ASP A 5 2.11 -29.91 13.11
N ASN A 6 2.26 -29.50 14.35
CA ASN A 6 1.70 -28.27 14.88
C ASN A 6 2.42 -27.11 14.16
N GLU A 7 1.95 -26.77 12.95
CA GLU A 7 2.42 -25.58 12.24
C GLU A 7 2.05 -24.33 13.07
N GLU A 8 3.01 -23.81 13.82
CA GLU A 8 2.85 -22.63 14.65
C GLU A 8 2.40 -21.43 13.81
N PHE A 9 1.23 -20.89 14.15
CA PHE A 9 0.73 -19.66 13.52
C PHE A 9 1.52 -18.44 14.05
N PHE A 10 2.26 -17.75 13.19
CA PHE A 10 3.03 -16.55 13.55
C PHE A 10 2.09 -15.38 13.89
N LYS A 11 1.80 -15.20 15.16
CA LYS A 11 0.91 -14.15 15.65
C LYS A 11 1.42 -12.76 15.28
N GLY A 12 0.55 -11.93 14.73
CA GLY A 12 0.88 -10.55 14.33
C GLY A 12 1.63 -10.45 13.01
N ARG A 13 1.67 -11.52 12.20
CA ARG A 13 2.21 -11.53 10.84
C ARG A 13 1.14 -11.97 9.86
N GLY A 14 1.14 -11.41 8.65
CA GLY A 14 0.24 -11.79 7.58
C GLY A 14 0.69 -13.07 6.92
N ALA A 15 1.91 -13.11 6.41
CA ALA A 15 2.50 -14.31 5.85
C ALA A 15 2.87 -15.31 6.96
N GLN A 16 2.63 -16.58 6.68
CA GLN A 16 2.93 -17.69 7.60
C GLN A 16 4.14 -18.50 7.11
N VAL A 17 4.58 -18.25 5.89
CA VAL A 17 5.68 -18.97 5.23
C VAL A 17 6.61 -18.00 4.52
N ASN A 18 7.85 -18.42 4.27
CA ASN A 18 8.76 -17.80 3.32
C ASN A 18 8.72 -18.59 2.00
N THR A 19 8.46 -17.91 0.89
CA THR A 19 8.50 -18.50 -0.43
C THR A 19 9.94 -18.54 -0.96
N HIS A 20 10.21 -19.46 -1.90
CA HIS A 20 11.50 -19.49 -2.59
C HIS A 20 11.67 -18.23 -3.44
N ASN A 21 12.82 -17.57 -3.31
CA ASN A 21 13.15 -16.42 -4.14
C ASN A 21 13.59 -16.90 -5.53
N LYS A 22 12.81 -16.55 -6.57
CA LYS A 22 13.04 -16.96 -7.96
C LYS A 22 14.35 -16.44 -8.60
N PHE A 23 14.98 -15.45 -8.00
CA PHE A 23 16.25 -14.90 -8.47
C PHE A 23 17.47 -15.59 -7.85
N LEU A 24 17.28 -16.41 -6.81
CA LEU A 24 18.35 -17.19 -6.19
C LEU A 24 18.55 -18.50 -6.99
N LYS A 25 19.77 -18.71 -7.50
CA LYS A 25 20.14 -19.94 -8.21
C LYS A 25 20.28 -21.16 -7.31
N ASN A 26 20.55 -20.94 -6.01
CA ASN A 26 20.77 -21.97 -5.01
C ASN A 26 19.60 -22.00 -4.01
N LYS A 27 19.10 -23.19 -3.73
CA LYS A 27 18.13 -23.42 -2.67
C LYS A 27 18.91 -23.74 -1.39
N TYR A 28 18.85 -22.87 -0.38
CA TYR A 28 19.34 -23.20 0.94
C TYR A 28 18.35 -24.16 1.57
N VAL A 29 18.74 -25.41 1.74
CA VAL A 29 18.01 -26.38 2.56
C VAL A 29 18.67 -26.33 3.93
N LEU A 30 17.94 -25.95 4.96
CA LEU A 30 18.35 -26.16 6.35
C LEU A 30 18.16 -27.64 6.63
N GLU A 31 19.20 -28.42 6.50
CA GLU A 31 19.19 -29.78 7.01
C GLU A 31 19.47 -29.74 8.52
N HIS A 32 18.53 -30.25 9.29
CA HIS A 32 18.69 -30.42 10.73
C HIS A 32 19.59 -31.61 10.97
N ILE A 33 20.80 -31.36 11.46
CA ILE A 33 21.72 -32.41 11.90
C ILE A 33 21.43 -32.66 13.38
N GLU A 34 20.82 -33.81 13.69
CA GLU A 34 20.50 -34.20 15.06
C GLU A 34 21.72 -34.05 15.98
N GLY A 35 21.58 -33.24 17.03
CA GLY A 35 22.52 -33.10 18.14
C GLY A 35 23.54 -31.96 18.05
N LEU A 36 23.53 -31.12 17.02
CA LEU A 36 24.49 -30.00 16.87
C LEU A 36 23.86 -28.61 16.88
N ASP A 37 22.54 -28.48 16.67
CA ASP A 37 21.88 -27.20 16.57
C ASP A 37 20.82 -27.03 17.66
N GLU A 38 21.01 -26.04 18.53
CA GLU A 38 19.86 -25.45 19.21
C GLU A 38 18.96 -24.83 18.12
N PRO A 39 17.61 -25.00 18.22
CA PRO A 39 16.71 -24.38 17.27
C PRO A 39 17.02 -22.88 17.25
N LEU A 40 17.51 -22.38 16.12
CA LEU A 40 17.68 -20.95 15.89
C LEU A 40 16.29 -20.33 16.08
N LEU A 41 16.05 -19.79 17.27
CA LEU A 41 14.88 -18.97 17.56
C LEU A 41 14.87 -17.87 16.50
N GLU A 42 14.06 -18.01 15.46
CA GLU A 42 13.91 -16.99 14.44
C GLU A 42 13.61 -15.66 15.12
N ASN A 43 14.53 -14.72 15.02
CA ASN A 43 14.33 -13.39 15.58
C ASN A 43 13.10 -12.76 14.92
N THR A 44 11.98 -12.72 15.64
CA THR A 44 10.71 -12.17 15.16
C THR A 44 10.71 -10.66 15.04
N ALA A 45 11.77 -9.97 15.49
CA ALA A 45 11.92 -8.53 15.43
C ALA A 45 12.14 -8.04 13.99
N THR A 46 11.67 -6.83 13.71
CA THR A 46 11.95 -6.14 12.45
C THR A 46 13.42 -5.76 12.38
N GLN A 47 14.08 -6.14 11.29
CA GLN A 47 15.46 -5.79 10.94
C GLN A 47 15.47 -4.69 9.90
N LEU A 48 16.40 -3.73 10.04
CA LEU A 48 16.55 -2.63 9.09
C LEU A 48 17.83 -2.82 8.28
N PHE A 49 17.70 -2.72 6.96
CA PHE A 49 18.81 -2.74 6.01
C PHE A 49 18.87 -1.38 5.32
N GLU A 50 20.06 -0.85 5.11
CA GLU A 50 20.23 0.44 4.43
C GLU A 50 20.55 0.22 2.96
N GLU A 51 19.86 0.96 2.10
CA GLU A 51 20.13 1.05 0.67
C GLU A 51 20.44 2.51 0.32
N THR A 52 21.44 2.70 -0.54
CA THR A 52 21.77 4.00 -1.12
C THR A 52 21.46 3.96 -2.62
N PRO A 53 20.19 4.12 -3.02
CA PRO A 53 19.81 4.10 -4.43
C PRO A 53 20.37 5.32 -5.18
N LYS A 54 20.52 5.19 -6.50
CA LYS A 54 20.92 6.31 -7.37
C LYS A 54 19.76 7.20 -7.79
N LYS A 55 18.53 6.70 -7.68
CA LYS A 55 17.28 7.40 -8.03
C LYS A 55 16.19 7.02 -7.02
N ILE A 56 15.34 7.98 -6.67
CA ILE A 56 14.22 7.72 -5.74
C ILE A 56 12.86 7.79 -6.44
N VAL A 57 12.73 8.59 -7.48
CA VAL A 57 11.50 8.67 -8.27
C VAL A 57 11.50 7.56 -9.30
N SER A 58 10.49 6.72 -9.23
CA SER A 58 10.21 5.66 -10.20
C SER A 58 9.11 6.12 -11.16
N GLU A 59 9.25 5.80 -12.43
CA GLU A 59 8.27 6.05 -13.47
C GLU A 59 7.60 4.73 -13.89
N SER A 60 6.29 4.77 -14.10
CA SER A 60 5.50 3.63 -14.58
C SER A 60 4.72 4.02 -15.82
N ASN A 61 4.85 3.22 -16.87
CA ASN A 61 4.10 3.38 -18.11
C ASN A 61 2.80 2.56 -18.12
N SER A 62 2.32 2.12 -16.94
CA SER A 62 1.09 1.34 -16.84
C SER A 62 -0.14 2.21 -17.08
N PRO A 63 -1.00 1.90 -18.08
CA PRO A 63 -2.21 2.66 -18.33
C PRO A 63 -3.27 2.51 -17.24
N ASP A 64 -3.12 1.54 -16.32
CA ASP A 64 -4.05 1.32 -15.21
C ASP A 64 -3.78 2.24 -14.02
N LEU A 65 -2.70 3.00 -14.03
CA LEU A 65 -2.31 3.85 -12.92
C LEU A 65 -2.61 5.31 -13.25
N SER A 66 -3.30 5.98 -12.34
CA SER A 66 -3.55 7.44 -12.42
C SER A 66 -2.30 8.27 -12.16
N HIS A 67 -1.26 7.67 -11.59
CA HIS A 67 0.01 8.33 -11.29
C HIS A 67 1.16 7.57 -11.97
N MET A 68 1.88 8.29 -12.84
CA MET A 68 3.04 7.71 -13.55
C MET A 68 4.32 7.73 -12.69
N TYR A 69 4.40 8.63 -11.71
CA TYR A 69 5.58 8.84 -10.88
C TYR A 69 5.31 8.43 -9.43
N SER A 70 6.24 7.73 -8.82
CA SER A 70 6.11 7.32 -7.41
C SER A 70 7.44 7.35 -6.65
N ILE A 71 7.34 7.53 -5.32
CA ILE A 71 8.43 7.42 -4.37
C ILE A 71 8.07 6.40 -3.30
N ASN A 72 9.02 5.53 -3.00
CA ASN A 72 8.93 4.57 -1.91
C ASN A 72 10.20 4.67 -1.05
N PRO A 73 10.16 5.35 0.10
CA PRO A 73 11.33 5.53 0.98
C PRO A 73 11.74 4.23 1.66
N TYR A 74 10.88 3.25 1.64
CA TYR A 74 11.09 1.92 2.20
C TYR A 74 10.81 0.84 1.17
N GLN A 75 11.48 -0.31 1.31
CA GLN A 75 11.14 -1.57 0.65
C GLN A 75 10.95 -2.64 1.72
N GLY A 76 9.92 -3.50 1.55
CA GLY A 76 9.34 -4.25 2.65
C GLY A 76 8.37 -3.39 3.45
N CYS A 77 7.45 -4.02 4.19
CA CYS A 77 6.41 -3.29 4.93
C CYS A 77 5.96 -4.04 6.17
N GLU A 78 6.13 -3.41 7.34
CA GLU A 78 5.76 -3.99 8.63
C GLU A 78 4.24 -4.21 8.81
N HIS A 79 3.38 -3.61 7.97
CA HIS A 79 1.93 -3.80 8.06
C HIS A 79 1.49 -5.25 7.85
N GLY A 80 2.26 -6.03 7.10
CA GLY A 80 2.03 -7.46 6.94
C GLY A 80 0.76 -7.83 6.18
N CYS A 81 0.23 -6.94 5.33
CA CYS A 81 -0.95 -7.26 4.53
C CYS A 81 -0.71 -8.50 3.67
N ILE A 82 -1.58 -9.51 3.83
CA ILE A 82 -1.38 -10.82 3.21
C ILE A 82 -1.49 -10.80 1.68
N TYR A 83 -2.30 -9.92 1.16
CA TYR A 83 -2.60 -9.75 -0.26
C TYR A 83 -1.68 -8.75 -0.98
N CYS A 84 -0.65 -8.21 -0.31
CA CYS A 84 0.10 -7.07 -0.80
C CYS A 84 0.92 -7.40 -2.06
N TYR A 85 0.62 -6.73 -3.19
CA TYR A 85 1.34 -6.92 -4.45
C TYR A 85 2.83 -6.52 -4.38
N ALA A 86 3.19 -5.68 -3.43
CA ALA A 86 4.57 -5.23 -3.24
C ALA A 86 5.50 -6.34 -2.73
N ARG A 87 4.97 -7.44 -2.19
CA ARG A 87 5.75 -8.58 -1.68
C ARG A 87 6.73 -9.13 -2.73
N ASN A 88 6.30 -9.28 -3.98
CA ASN A 88 7.13 -9.78 -5.06
C ASN A 88 8.38 -8.91 -5.34
N THR A 89 8.32 -7.63 -5.04
CA THR A 89 9.47 -6.74 -5.26
C THR A 89 10.60 -6.97 -4.26
N HIS A 90 10.31 -7.65 -3.15
CA HIS A 90 11.31 -7.98 -2.13
C HIS A 90 12.31 -9.03 -2.61
N GLU A 91 11.89 -9.86 -3.54
CA GLU A 91 12.73 -10.89 -4.16
C GLU A 91 13.94 -10.31 -4.91
N TYR A 92 13.83 -9.08 -5.44
CA TYR A 92 14.97 -8.38 -6.10
C TYR A 92 16.12 -8.07 -5.13
N TYR A 93 15.83 -8.04 -3.83
CA TYR A 93 16.82 -7.82 -2.78
C TYR A 93 17.38 -9.12 -2.18
N GLY A 94 17.06 -10.27 -2.77
CA GLY A 94 17.49 -11.56 -2.26
C GLY A 94 16.68 -12.11 -1.09
N PHE A 95 15.59 -11.45 -0.71
CA PHE A 95 14.70 -11.85 0.38
C PHE A 95 13.46 -12.56 -0.13
N SER A 96 12.78 -13.32 0.76
CA SER A 96 11.49 -13.92 0.43
C SER A 96 10.37 -12.88 0.37
N ALA A 97 9.37 -13.12 -0.49
CA ALA A 97 8.13 -12.36 -0.53
C ALA A 97 7.21 -12.62 0.70
N GLY A 98 7.48 -13.66 1.48
CA GLY A 98 6.73 -14.08 2.66
C GLY A 98 7.04 -13.25 3.91
N LEU A 99 7.50 -13.90 4.96
CA LEU A 99 7.83 -13.28 6.25
C LEU A 99 8.94 -12.24 6.15
N ASP A 100 9.91 -12.44 5.26
CA ASP A 100 11.00 -11.49 5.08
C ASP A 100 10.50 -10.10 4.66
N PHE A 101 9.46 -10.03 3.81
CA PHE A 101 8.85 -8.75 3.41
C PHE A 101 8.34 -7.94 4.60
N GLU A 102 7.94 -8.60 5.69
CA GLU A 102 7.39 -7.96 6.88
C GLU A 102 8.44 -7.67 7.95
N ARG A 103 9.58 -8.38 7.91
CA ARG A 103 10.61 -8.35 8.94
C ARG A 103 11.88 -7.64 8.49
N LYS A 104 12.24 -7.70 7.22
CA LYS A 104 13.47 -7.14 6.67
C LYS A 104 13.15 -5.88 5.87
N ILE A 105 13.20 -4.72 6.52
CA ILE A 105 12.83 -3.45 5.91
C ILE A 105 14.08 -2.76 5.38
N ILE A 106 14.09 -2.48 4.08
CA ILE A 106 15.15 -1.73 3.43
C ILE A 106 14.81 -0.25 3.47
N VAL A 107 15.73 0.55 3.99
CA VAL A 107 15.57 1.99 4.27
C VAL A 107 16.44 2.79 3.31
N LYS A 108 15.83 3.76 2.62
CA LYS A 108 16.50 4.67 1.69
C LYS A 108 16.71 6.03 2.34
N ARG A 109 17.75 6.15 3.19
CA ARG A 109 17.96 7.37 3.98
C ARG A 109 18.25 8.59 3.15
N ASN A 110 18.89 8.42 1.98
CA ASN A 110 19.19 9.51 1.05
C ASN A 110 18.00 9.88 0.13
N ALA A 111 16.80 9.39 0.42
CA ALA A 111 15.61 9.71 -0.37
C ALA A 111 15.32 11.22 -0.47
N PRO A 112 15.45 12.03 0.60
CA PRO A 112 15.25 13.47 0.50
C PRO A 112 16.25 14.15 -0.43
N GLU A 113 17.54 13.83 -0.33
CA GLU A 113 18.60 14.40 -1.17
C GLU A 113 18.36 14.07 -2.64
N LEU A 114 17.96 12.85 -2.94
CA LEU A 114 17.66 12.40 -4.30
C LEU A 114 16.41 13.08 -4.86
N LEU A 115 15.39 13.33 -4.03
CA LEU A 115 14.21 14.08 -4.45
C LEU A 115 14.55 15.54 -4.73
N GLU A 116 15.38 16.18 -3.89
CA GLU A 116 15.84 17.54 -4.13
C GLU A 116 16.64 17.63 -5.44
N GLN A 117 17.53 16.68 -5.70
CA GLN A 117 18.25 16.59 -6.99
C GLN A 117 17.29 16.40 -8.17
N TYR A 118 16.22 15.62 -7.98
CA TYR A 118 15.22 15.38 -9.01
C TYR A 118 14.46 16.66 -9.38
N PHE A 119 14.04 17.46 -8.41
CA PHE A 119 13.36 18.74 -8.62
C PHE A 119 14.28 19.81 -9.24
N ASN A 120 15.59 19.71 -9.00
CA ASN A 120 16.58 20.65 -9.55
C ASN A 120 17.10 20.29 -10.96
N LYS A 121 16.55 19.27 -11.63
CA LYS A 121 16.90 18.98 -13.02
C LYS A 121 16.54 20.13 -13.93
N LYS A 122 17.45 20.49 -14.87
CA LYS A 122 17.33 21.65 -15.76
C LYS A 122 15.97 21.77 -16.49
N ASN A 123 15.37 20.64 -16.87
CA ASN A 123 14.13 20.60 -17.65
C ASN A 123 12.99 19.92 -16.85
N TYR A 124 13.04 19.95 -15.51
CA TYR A 124 11.98 19.39 -14.71
C TYR A 124 10.67 20.13 -14.96
N LYS A 125 9.61 19.40 -15.20
CA LYS A 125 8.24 19.90 -15.23
C LYS A 125 7.49 19.32 -14.02
N PRO A 126 6.73 20.15 -13.28
CA PRO A 126 5.99 19.63 -12.12
C PRO A 126 4.99 18.55 -12.53
N VAL A 127 5.03 17.46 -11.80
CA VAL A 127 4.13 16.31 -11.95
C VAL A 127 3.66 15.86 -10.58
N CYS A 128 2.46 15.30 -10.48
CA CYS A 128 2.03 14.68 -9.23
C CYS A 128 2.85 13.41 -8.97
N ILE A 129 3.51 13.34 -7.83
CA ILE A 129 4.28 12.17 -7.40
C ILE A 129 3.53 11.44 -6.30
N LEU A 130 3.34 10.12 -6.48
CA LEU A 130 2.69 9.28 -5.50
C LEU A 130 3.69 8.81 -4.43
N LEU A 131 3.45 9.14 -3.16
CA LEU A 131 4.10 8.50 -2.02
C LEU A 131 3.35 7.20 -1.68
N SER A 132 4.07 6.11 -1.49
CA SER A 132 3.53 4.76 -1.26
C SER A 132 2.93 4.09 -2.50
N GLY A 133 3.53 4.26 -3.65
CA GLY A 133 3.14 3.49 -4.85
C GLY A 133 3.39 1.97 -4.71
N ASN A 134 4.26 1.57 -3.78
CA ASN A 134 4.61 0.18 -3.49
C ASN A 134 4.42 -0.18 -2.01
N THR A 135 5.23 0.36 -1.11
CA THR A 135 5.14 0.12 0.34
C THR A 135 4.60 1.34 1.05
N ASP A 136 3.95 1.16 2.20
CA ASP A 136 3.37 2.27 2.95
C ASP A 136 4.47 3.18 3.52
N CYS A 137 4.48 4.45 3.13
CA CYS A 137 5.44 5.43 3.59
C CYS A 137 5.24 5.81 5.06
N TYR A 138 4.09 5.49 5.65
CA TYR A 138 3.77 5.66 7.07
C TYR A 138 3.75 4.34 7.85
N GLN A 139 4.41 3.28 7.34
CA GLN A 139 4.57 2.05 8.10
C GLN A 139 5.25 2.31 9.47
N PRO A 140 5.14 1.40 10.47
CA PRO A 140 5.55 1.68 11.85
C PRO A 140 6.95 2.28 12.02
N VAL A 141 7.95 1.86 11.24
CA VAL A 141 9.33 2.37 11.30
C VAL A 141 9.43 3.88 11.02
N GLU A 142 8.51 4.44 10.24
CA GLU A 142 8.48 5.88 9.90
C GLU A 142 8.27 6.77 11.13
N ARG A 143 7.67 6.26 12.23
CA ARG A 143 7.56 6.99 13.50
C ARG A 143 8.92 7.46 13.99
N ARG A 144 9.96 6.63 13.81
CA ARG A 144 11.32 6.87 14.25
C ARG A 144 12.16 7.57 13.17
N LEU A 145 12.09 7.10 11.92
CA LEU A 145 13.01 7.54 10.87
C LEU A 145 12.62 8.88 10.24
N LYS A 146 11.33 9.21 10.18
CA LYS A 146 10.78 10.49 9.70
C LYS A 146 11.19 10.87 8.25
N ILE A 147 11.52 9.88 7.41
CA ILE A 147 11.94 10.11 6.02
C ILE A 147 10.79 10.67 5.20
N THR A 148 9.55 10.16 5.39
CA THR A 148 8.35 10.68 4.74
C THR A 148 8.13 12.16 5.07
N ARG A 149 8.30 12.55 6.34
CA ARG A 149 8.21 13.96 6.74
C ARG A 149 9.23 14.83 6.01
N SER A 150 10.48 14.38 5.91
CA SER A 150 11.52 15.11 5.18
C SER A 150 11.21 15.23 3.68
N LEU A 151 10.62 14.20 3.07
CA LEU A 151 10.13 14.27 1.69
C LEU A 151 9.01 15.30 1.54
N LEU A 152 8.03 15.32 2.47
CA LEU A 152 6.92 16.29 2.43
C LEU A 152 7.41 17.74 2.59
N GLN A 153 8.42 17.98 3.42
CA GLN A 153 9.05 19.31 3.51
C GLN A 153 9.64 19.77 2.17
N LEU A 154 10.18 18.86 1.35
CA LEU A 154 10.66 19.17 0.01
C LEU A 154 9.49 19.43 -0.96
N PHE A 155 8.42 18.63 -0.91
CA PHE A 155 7.22 18.93 -1.70
C PHE A 155 6.66 20.32 -1.41
N LEU A 156 6.62 20.72 -0.13
CA LEU A 156 6.20 22.05 0.28
C LEU A 156 7.18 23.14 -0.20
N LYS A 157 8.48 22.94 0.01
CA LYS A 157 9.54 23.87 -0.40
C LYS A 157 9.52 24.17 -1.89
N TYR A 158 9.37 23.14 -2.71
CA TYR A 158 9.36 23.25 -4.18
C TYR A 158 7.96 23.47 -4.74
N LYS A 159 6.93 23.44 -3.91
CA LYS A 159 5.50 23.52 -4.30
C LYS A 159 5.14 22.53 -5.40
N ASN A 160 5.59 21.29 -5.25
CA ASN A 160 5.28 20.21 -6.19
C ASN A 160 4.11 19.36 -5.70
N PRO A 161 3.12 19.04 -6.55
CA PRO A 161 1.99 18.18 -6.17
C PRO A 161 2.42 16.80 -5.70
N VAL A 162 1.72 16.31 -4.66
CA VAL A 162 1.94 14.97 -4.08
C VAL A 162 0.63 14.27 -3.78
N SER A 163 0.54 12.99 -4.10
CA SER A 163 -0.54 12.09 -3.67
C SER A 163 0.01 11.08 -2.69
N ILE A 164 -0.72 10.76 -1.64
CA ILE A 164 -0.27 9.85 -0.58
C ILE A 164 -1.26 8.71 -0.45
N ILE A 165 -0.76 7.47 -0.27
CA ILE A 165 -1.60 6.32 0.09
C ILE A 165 -1.10 5.75 1.40
N THR A 166 -1.99 5.54 2.38
CA THR A 166 -1.60 4.93 3.66
C THR A 166 -2.74 4.16 4.33
N LYS A 167 -2.36 3.24 5.21
CA LYS A 167 -3.21 2.52 6.18
C LYS A 167 -2.91 2.93 7.62
N ASN A 168 -2.11 3.99 7.83
CA ASN A 168 -1.59 4.33 9.14
C ASN A 168 -2.02 5.72 9.61
N ASN A 169 -2.18 5.88 10.91
CA ASN A 169 -2.51 7.15 11.55
C ASN A 169 -1.28 8.04 11.82
N VAL A 170 -0.07 7.55 11.56
CA VAL A 170 1.18 8.33 11.66
C VAL A 170 1.15 9.56 10.74
N ILE A 171 0.38 9.54 9.66
CA ILE A 171 0.17 10.70 8.78
C ILE A 171 -0.30 11.95 9.54
N LEU A 172 -1.03 11.79 10.64
CA LEU A 172 -1.53 12.89 11.47
C LEU A 172 -0.39 13.65 12.19
N ARG A 173 0.82 13.09 12.28
CA ARG A 173 2.01 13.78 12.75
C ARG A 173 2.38 14.96 11.84
N ASP A 174 2.10 14.84 10.56
CA ASP A 174 2.56 15.77 9.52
C ASP A 174 1.42 16.70 9.04
N LEU A 175 0.36 16.89 9.88
CA LEU A 175 -0.77 17.77 9.57
C LEU A 175 -0.37 19.22 9.29
N ASP A 176 0.68 19.72 9.93
CA ASP A 176 1.25 21.03 9.69
C ASP A 176 1.61 21.22 8.20
N ILE A 177 2.45 20.33 7.66
CA ILE A 177 2.90 20.38 6.27
C ILE A 177 1.74 20.09 5.30
N LEU A 178 0.91 19.11 5.64
CA LEU A 178 -0.21 18.69 4.78
C LEU A 178 -1.27 19.80 4.64
N THR A 179 -1.53 20.58 5.70
CA THR A 179 -2.46 21.71 5.66
C THR A 179 -1.94 22.83 4.75
N GLU A 180 -0.63 23.15 4.82
CA GLU A 180 -0.03 24.13 3.93
C GLU A 180 -0.07 23.70 2.46
N LEU A 181 0.23 22.42 2.17
CA LEU A 181 0.11 21.86 0.83
C LEU A 181 -1.34 21.89 0.32
N ALA A 182 -2.31 21.57 1.18
CA ALA A 182 -3.73 21.57 0.83
C ALA A 182 -4.25 22.97 0.48
N ALA A 183 -3.82 23.99 1.23
CA ALA A 183 -4.16 25.40 0.96
C ALA A 183 -3.71 25.87 -0.44
N MET A 184 -2.73 25.19 -1.03
CA MET A 184 -2.20 25.45 -2.38
C MET A 184 -2.67 24.42 -3.42
N SER A 185 -3.63 23.55 -3.10
CA SER A 185 -4.06 22.45 -3.98
C SER A 185 -2.91 21.52 -4.43
N LEU A 186 -1.96 21.24 -3.53
CA LEU A 186 -0.76 20.45 -3.82
C LEU A 186 -0.78 19.06 -3.18
N VAL A 187 -1.81 18.68 -2.44
CA VAL A 187 -1.86 17.36 -1.81
C VAL A 187 -3.21 16.69 -1.92
N HIS A 188 -3.19 15.38 -2.20
CA HIS A 188 -4.31 14.46 -2.02
C HIS A 188 -3.89 13.32 -1.11
N VAL A 189 -4.77 12.91 -0.20
CA VAL A 189 -4.53 11.77 0.69
C VAL A 189 -5.53 10.65 0.40
N ASN A 190 -5.01 9.45 0.15
CA ASN A 190 -5.80 8.25 -0.05
C ASN A 190 -5.64 7.36 1.20
N VAL A 191 -6.74 7.16 1.94
CA VAL A 191 -6.76 6.30 3.11
C VAL A 191 -7.37 4.96 2.74
N SER A 192 -6.59 3.88 2.85
CA SER A 192 -7.08 2.54 2.50
C SER A 192 -7.85 1.92 3.66
N ILE A 193 -9.09 1.47 3.40
CA ILE A 193 -9.93 0.72 4.33
C ILE A 193 -10.41 -0.54 3.63
N THR A 194 -9.85 -1.69 4.02
CA THR A 194 -10.13 -2.97 3.38
C THR A 194 -11.36 -3.65 3.99
N SER A 195 -11.59 -3.47 5.29
CA SER A 195 -12.74 -4.03 6.01
C SER A 195 -13.08 -3.16 7.22
N LEU A 196 -14.35 -3.11 7.58
CA LEU A 196 -14.85 -2.55 8.84
C LEU A 196 -14.92 -3.62 9.95
N ASN A 197 -14.88 -4.90 9.58
CA ASN A 197 -14.82 -6.02 10.52
C ASN A 197 -13.40 -6.15 11.07
N GLU A 198 -13.23 -5.86 12.36
CA GLU A 198 -11.92 -5.85 13.00
C GLU A 198 -11.28 -7.25 13.07
N GLN A 199 -12.05 -8.31 13.23
CA GLN A 199 -11.54 -9.69 13.24
C GLN A 199 -10.97 -10.06 11.86
N LEU A 200 -11.67 -9.68 10.78
CA LEU A 200 -11.19 -9.86 9.41
C LEU A 200 -9.96 -9.00 9.15
N ARG A 201 -9.99 -7.72 9.56
CA ARG A 201 -8.84 -6.83 9.41
C ARG A 201 -7.58 -7.40 10.09
N GLN A 202 -7.70 -7.87 11.33
CA GLN A 202 -6.55 -8.44 12.06
C GLN A 202 -5.92 -9.62 11.33
N LYS A 203 -6.71 -10.45 10.68
CA LYS A 203 -6.21 -11.57 9.87
C LYS A 203 -5.60 -11.12 8.55
N LEU A 204 -6.21 -10.14 7.85
CA LEU A 204 -5.75 -9.63 6.55
C LEU A 204 -4.57 -8.66 6.65
N GLU A 205 -4.55 -7.82 7.69
CA GLU A 205 -3.66 -6.67 7.85
C GLU A 205 -3.22 -6.53 9.32
N PRO A 206 -2.49 -7.48 9.89
CA PRO A 206 -2.34 -7.64 11.34
C PRO A 206 -1.74 -6.43 12.06
N ARG A 207 -0.85 -5.67 11.42
CA ARG A 207 -0.13 -4.55 12.02
C ARG A 207 -0.55 -3.18 11.48
N THR A 208 -1.71 -3.08 10.86
CA THR A 208 -2.29 -1.81 10.43
C THR A 208 -3.18 -1.21 11.51
N VAL A 209 -3.48 0.07 11.36
CA VAL A 209 -4.47 0.76 12.22
C VAL A 209 -5.87 0.20 11.98
N THR A 210 -6.70 0.16 13.02
CA THR A 210 -8.10 -0.29 12.95
C THR A 210 -8.92 0.52 11.93
N ALA A 211 -10.00 -0.04 11.42
CA ALA A 211 -10.89 0.67 10.50
C ALA A 211 -11.42 1.98 11.11
N THR A 212 -11.83 1.94 12.38
CA THR A 212 -12.27 3.13 13.13
C THR A 212 -11.16 4.18 13.22
N GLY A 213 -9.92 3.77 13.48
CA GLY A 213 -8.76 4.65 13.50
C GLY A 213 -8.48 5.29 12.14
N ARG A 214 -8.63 4.55 11.03
CA ARG A 214 -8.48 5.08 9.66
C ARG A 214 -9.62 6.04 9.28
N LEU A 215 -10.84 5.76 9.72
CA LEU A 215 -11.97 6.70 9.57
C LEU A 215 -11.72 8.00 10.36
N ALA A 216 -11.15 7.91 11.56
CA ALA A 216 -10.74 9.08 12.33
C ALA A 216 -9.59 9.87 11.63
N VAL A 217 -8.70 9.18 10.91
CA VAL A 217 -7.69 9.85 10.06
C VAL A 217 -8.38 10.67 8.97
N ILE A 218 -9.32 10.09 8.22
CA ILE A 218 -10.09 10.82 7.20
C ILE A 218 -10.73 12.06 7.81
N GLN A 219 -11.43 11.92 8.96
CA GLN A 219 -12.09 13.03 9.62
C GLN A 219 -11.12 14.15 9.98
N LYS A 220 -10.00 13.83 10.64
CA LYS A 220 -9.01 14.84 11.05
C LYS A 220 -8.36 15.56 9.89
N LEU A 221 -8.11 14.85 8.78
CA LEU A 221 -7.57 15.44 7.57
C LEU A 221 -8.60 16.40 6.93
N THR A 222 -9.84 15.98 6.78
CA THR A 222 -10.90 16.79 6.16
C THR A 222 -11.28 18.00 7.01
N GLU A 223 -11.26 17.90 8.34
CA GLU A 223 -11.42 19.03 9.27
C GLU A 223 -10.33 20.11 9.10
N LYS A 224 -9.16 19.72 8.54
CA LYS A 224 -8.06 20.63 8.18
C LYS A 224 -8.07 21.08 6.71
N GLY A 225 -9.15 20.78 5.97
CA GLY A 225 -9.26 21.11 4.55
C GLY A 225 -8.37 20.26 3.63
N ILE A 226 -7.80 19.16 4.12
CA ILE A 226 -6.97 18.28 3.32
C ILE A 226 -7.86 17.32 2.51
N PRO A 227 -7.79 17.33 1.15
CA PRO A 227 -8.62 16.49 0.30
C PRO A 227 -8.33 15.01 0.51
N CYS A 228 -9.37 14.24 0.86
CA CYS A 228 -9.25 12.81 1.15
C CYS A 228 -10.10 11.94 0.22
N ARG A 229 -9.50 10.83 -0.23
CA ARG A 229 -10.17 9.72 -0.90
C ARG A 229 -10.12 8.48 -0.02
N VAL A 230 -11.19 7.69 0.02
CA VAL A 230 -11.13 6.34 0.59
C VAL A 230 -10.80 5.32 -0.50
N MET A 231 -9.84 4.44 -0.23
CA MET A 231 -9.56 3.27 -1.07
C MET A 231 -10.17 2.04 -0.39
N ALA A 232 -11.34 1.61 -0.86
CA ALA A 232 -11.95 0.33 -0.48
C ALA A 232 -11.22 -0.82 -1.20
N ALA A 233 -9.93 -1.00 -0.87
CA ALA A 233 -9.04 -1.84 -1.66
C ALA A 233 -8.02 -2.62 -0.79
N PRO A 234 -7.74 -3.87 -1.21
CA PRO A 234 -8.44 -4.60 -2.25
C PRO A 234 -9.79 -5.18 -1.79
N ILE A 235 -10.69 -5.35 -2.73
CA ILE A 235 -11.90 -6.16 -2.52
C ILE A 235 -11.54 -7.62 -2.77
N ILE A 236 -11.80 -8.46 -1.78
CA ILE A 236 -11.58 -9.91 -1.83
C ILE A 236 -12.94 -10.57 -1.90
N PRO A 237 -13.37 -11.07 -3.07
CA PRO A 237 -14.67 -11.72 -3.23
C PRO A 237 -14.86 -12.84 -2.20
N GLY A 238 -16.02 -12.85 -1.54
CA GLY A 238 -16.33 -13.82 -0.48
C GLY A 238 -15.79 -13.51 0.92
N LEU A 239 -14.93 -12.49 1.08
CA LEU A 239 -14.47 -12.04 2.40
C LEU A 239 -15.02 -10.65 2.79
N ASN A 240 -14.77 -9.63 1.98
CA ASN A 240 -15.11 -8.24 2.31
C ASN A 240 -15.95 -7.52 1.24
N SER A 241 -16.32 -8.18 0.14
CA SER A 241 -17.05 -7.55 -0.96
C SER A 241 -18.41 -6.96 -0.56
N ASN A 242 -19.06 -7.55 0.43
CA ASN A 242 -20.34 -7.05 0.97
C ASN A 242 -20.18 -5.79 1.82
N GLU A 243 -18.97 -5.45 2.27
CA GLU A 243 -18.72 -4.27 3.11
C GLU A 243 -18.55 -2.97 2.30
N VAL A 244 -18.40 -3.06 0.97
CA VAL A 244 -18.11 -1.91 0.10
C VAL A 244 -19.06 -0.72 0.32
N PRO A 245 -20.40 -0.88 0.34
CA PRO A 245 -21.31 0.24 0.58
C PRO A 245 -21.14 0.85 1.97
N SER A 246 -20.88 0.02 2.97
CA SER A 246 -20.69 0.44 4.36
C SER A 246 -19.39 1.23 4.54
N ILE A 247 -18.31 0.81 3.88
CA ILE A 247 -17.02 1.52 3.87
C ILE A 247 -17.19 2.91 3.24
N ILE A 248 -17.83 2.98 2.06
CA ILE A 248 -18.06 4.24 1.34
C ILE A 248 -18.94 5.16 2.16
N LYS A 249 -20.05 4.66 2.74
CA LYS A 249 -20.93 5.43 3.64
C LYS A 249 -20.18 5.99 4.84
N ALA A 250 -19.38 5.15 5.51
CA ALA A 250 -18.63 5.56 6.70
C ALA A 250 -17.58 6.62 6.36
N ALA A 251 -16.84 6.46 5.26
CA ALA A 251 -15.84 7.41 4.81
C ALA A 251 -16.47 8.75 4.35
N ALA A 252 -17.59 8.69 3.61
CA ALA A 252 -18.35 9.88 3.22
C ALA A 252 -18.85 10.67 4.43
N GLY A 253 -19.34 9.97 5.47
CA GLY A 253 -19.75 10.58 6.74
C GLY A 253 -18.61 11.24 7.51
N ARG A 254 -17.35 10.94 7.19
CA ARG A 254 -16.12 11.56 7.75
C ARG A 254 -15.48 12.59 6.82
N GLY A 255 -16.16 12.96 5.72
CA GLY A 255 -15.73 14.02 4.84
C GLY A 255 -14.90 13.56 3.63
N ALA A 256 -14.74 12.26 3.37
CA ALA A 256 -14.09 11.81 2.15
C ALA A 256 -14.81 12.34 0.90
N LEU A 257 -14.03 12.85 -0.06
CA LEU A 257 -14.54 13.47 -1.28
C LEU A 257 -14.76 12.48 -2.41
N SER A 258 -14.03 11.38 -2.42
CA SER A 258 -14.17 10.34 -3.44
C SER A 258 -13.79 8.97 -2.89
N ALA A 259 -14.12 7.93 -3.65
CA ALA A 259 -13.74 6.55 -3.36
C ALA A 259 -13.05 5.92 -4.56
N GLY A 260 -12.23 4.90 -4.28
CA GLY A 260 -11.65 4.01 -5.28
C GLY A 260 -11.65 2.58 -4.77
N PHE A 261 -11.54 1.61 -5.66
CA PHE A 261 -11.38 0.21 -5.31
C PHE A 261 -10.48 -0.53 -6.31
N THR A 262 -10.01 -1.69 -5.92
CA THR A 262 -9.41 -2.70 -6.81
C THR A 262 -9.87 -4.07 -6.34
N ILE A 263 -10.08 -5.00 -7.27
CA ILE A 263 -10.27 -6.41 -6.92
C ILE A 263 -8.89 -7.01 -6.66
N VAL A 264 -8.81 -7.88 -5.64
CA VAL A 264 -7.55 -8.54 -5.28
C VAL A 264 -7.02 -9.36 -6.45
N ARG A 265 -5.72 -9.26 -6.68
CA ARG A 265 -4.98 -10.12 -7.60
C ARG A 265 -3.75 -10.69 -6.90
N LEU A 266 -3.51 -11.96 -7.08
CA LEU A 266 -2.50 -12.72 -6.34
C LEU A 266 -1.38 -13.15 -7.28
N ASN A 267 -0.62 -12.16 -7.78
CA ASN A 267 0.44 -12.37 -8.75
C ASN A 267 1.73 -12.91 -8.12
N GLY A 268 2.46 -13.75 -8.85
CA GLY A 268 3.74 -14.32 -8.39
C GLY A 268 3.60 -15.11 -7.10
N SER A 269 4.54 -14.94 -6.18
CA SER A 269 4.59 -15.65 -4.90
C SER A 269 3.41 -15.34 -3.96
N ILE A 270 2.65 -14.27 -4.24
CA ILE A 270 1.48 -13.91 -3.40
C ILE A 270 0.38 -14.96 -3.51
N GLY A 271 0.24 -15.61 -4.67
CA GLY A 271 -0.74 -16.70 -4.85
C GLY A 271 -0.52 -17.83 -3.87
N GLU A 272 0.71 -18.27 -3.69
CA GLU A 272 1.11 -19.30 -2.74
C GLU A 272 0.89 -18.83 -1.29
N ILE A 273 1.40 -17.64 -0.94
CA ILE A 273 1.29 -17.04 0.39
C ILE A 273 -0.17 -16.86 0.81
N PHE A 274 -1.02 -16.37 -0.09
CA PHE A 274 -2.44 -16.16 0.20
C PHE A 274 -3.19 -17.50 0.31
N THR A 275 -2.85 -18.48 -0.51
CA THR A 275 -3.47 -19.82 -0.46
C THR A 275 -3.13 -20.53 0.84
N ASP A 276 -1.88 -20.49 1.28
CA ASP A 276 -1.47 -21.00 2.59
C ASP A 276 -2.23 -20.30 3.72
N TRP A 277 -2.24 -18.97 3.70
CA TRP A 277 -2.91 -18.17 4.71
C TRP A 277 -4.43 -18.43 4.79
N ILE A 278 -5.15 -18.48 3.63
CA ILE A 278 -6.60 -18.64 3.65
C ILE A 278 -7.01 -20.01 4.18
N ASN A 279 -6.23 -21.06 3.88
CA ASN A 279 -6.47 -22.40 4.41
C ASN A 279 -6.29 -22.45 5.93
N LYS A 280 -5.31 -21.73 6.49
CA LYS A 280 -5.07 -21.65 7.94
C LYS A 280 -6.07 -20.73 8.65
N ALA A 281 -6.39 -19.57 8.05
CA ALA A 281 -7.23 -18.56 8.69
C ALA A 281 -8.74 -18.79 8.56
N PHE A 282 -9.18 -19.43 7.46
CA PHE A 282 -10.59 -19.65 7.11
C PHE A 282 -10.77 -20.97 6.34
N PRO A 283 -10.43 -22.15 6.93
CA PRO A 283 -10.45 -23.43 6.23
C PRO A 283 -11.82 -23.72 5.56
N ASP A 284 -12.92 -23.47 6.26
CA ASP A 284 -14.29 -23.71 5.75
C ASP A 284 -14.69 -22.84 4.55
N ARG A 285 -13.94 -21.76 4.26
CA ARG A 285 -14.25 -20.80 3.18
C ARG A 285 -13.16 -20.71 2.12
N ALA A 286 -12.00 -21.32 2.36
CA ALA A 286 -10.80 -21.16 1.55
C ALA A 286 -11.07 -21.46 0.07
N GLU A 287 -11.61 -22.63 -0.24
CA GLU A 287 -11.91 -23.04 -1.60
C GLU A 287 -12.89 -22.07 -2.29
N LYS A 288 -13.98 -21.71 -1.60
CA LYS A 288 -14.98 -20.77 -2.13
C LYS A 288 -14.36 -19.43 -2.48
N VAL A 289 -13.55 -18.86 -1.58
CA VAL A 289 -12.89 -17.55 -1.79
C VAL A 289 -11.92 -17.61 -2.97
N LEU A 290 -11.07 -18.64 -3.02
CA LEU A 290 -10.12 -18.82 -4.13
C LEU A 290 -10.85 -18.99 -5.47
N ASN A 291 -11.96 -19.74 -5.53
CA ASN A 291 -12.75 -19.89 -6.74
C ASN A 291 -13.45 -18.59 -7.16
N MET A 292 -13.92 -17.77 -6.20
CA MET A 292 -14.48 -16.46 -6.49
C MET A 292 -13.42 -15.47 -7.01
N ILE A 293 -12.17 -15.51 -6.49
CA ILE A 293 -11.06 -14.72 -7.02
C ILE A 293 -10.73 -15.16 -8.45
N LYS A 294 -10.60 -16.47 -8.68
CA LYS A 294 -10.34 -17.03 -10.03
C LYS A 294 -11.40 -16.61 -11.03
N SER A 295 -12.70 -16.57 -10.64
CA SER A 295 -13.78 -16.16 -11.54
C SER A 295 -13.74 -14.68 -11.92
N CYS A 296 -13.00 -13.85 -11.18
CA CYS A 296 -12.73 -12.47 -11.54
C CYS A 296 -11.52 -12.30 -12.45
N HIS A 297 -10.72 -13.35 -12.67
CA HIS A 297 -9.42 -13.30 -13.36
C HIS A 297 -9.24 -14.46 -14.35
N ASP A 298 -10.28 -14.75 -15.14
CA ASP A 298 -10.27 -15.77 -16.19
C ASP A 298 -9.78 -17.15 -15.71
N GLY A 299 -10.30 -17.61 -14.59
CA GLY A 299 -9.96 -18.91 -13.98
C GLY A 299 -8.60 -18.95 -13.24
N LYS A 300 -7.87 -17.86 -13.13
CA LYS A 300 -6.57 -17.76 -12.47
C LYS A 300 -6.65 -16.92 -11.21
N LEU A 301 -5.65 -17.01 -10.33
CA LEU A 301 -5.54 -16.14 -9.14
C LEU A 301 -5.02 -14.73 -9.47
N ASN A 302 -4.52 -14.52 -10.69
CA ASN A 302 -3.97 -13.27 -11.17
C ASN A 302 -4.29 -13.05 -12.65
N ASP A 303 -4.51 -11.80 -13.00
CA ASP A 303 -4.55 -11.30 -14.36
C ASP A 303 -3.42 -10.27 -14.58
N SER A 304 -2.77 -10.33 -15.73
CA SER A 304 -1.68 -9.41 -16.09
C SER A 304 -2.12 -8.36 -17.11
N ASP A 305 -3.30 -8.53 -17.73
CA ASP A 305 -3.75 -7.70 -18.82
C ASP A 305 -4.19 -6.31 -18.34
N PHE A 306 -3.68 -5.30 -19.00
CA PHE A 306 -4.06 -3.92 -18.74
C PHE A 306 -5.56 -3.70 -19.00
N GLY A 307 -6.15 -2.78 -18.23
CA GLY A 307 -7.59 -2.44 -18.30
C GLY A 307 -8.48 -3.34 -17.45
N ARG A 308 -8.14 -4.63 -17.28
CA ARG A 308 -8.96 -5.57 -16.51
C ARG A 308 -8.31 -6.11 -15.21
N ARG A 309 -6.98 -6.18 -15.16
CA ARG A 309 -6.27 -6.76 -14.00
C ARG A 309 -6.59 -6.10 -12.65
N MET A 310 -7.00 -4.82 -12.63
CA MET A 310 -7.35 -4.08 -11.42
C MET A 310 -8.84 -4.16 -11.09
N SER A 311 -9.67 -4.29 -12.11
CA SER A 311 -11.13 -4.27 -12.04
C SER A 311 -11.75 -5.66 -11.99
N GLY A 312 -11.07 -6.67 -12.55
CA GLY A 312 -11.61 -8.01 -12.77
C GLY A 312 -12.68 -8.05 -13.87
N GLU A 313 -13.11 -9.25 -14.24
CA GLU A 313 -14.16 -9.54 -15.20
C GLU A 313 -15.15 -10.56 -14.66
N GLY A 314 -16.28 -10.75 -15.38
CA GLY A 314 -17.30 -11.73 -15.06
C GLY A 314 -18.31 -11.25 -14.00
N LYS A 315 -19.34 -12.07 -13.78
CA LYS A 315 -20.54 -11.70 -12.98
C LYS A 315 -20.23 -11.21 -11.57
N ILE A 316 -19.22 -11.77 -10.91
CA ILE A 316 -18.83 -11.36 -9.54
C ILE A 316 -18.20 -9.96 -9.59
N ALA A 317 -17.27 -9.72 -10.51
CA ALA A 317 -16.64 -8.41 -10.68
C ALA A 317 -17.69 -7.35 -11.07
N GLU A 318 -18.58 -7.64 -12.01
CA GLU A 318 -19.68 -6.76 -12.41
C GLU A 318 -20.59 -6.39 -11.22
N SER A 319 -20.96 -7.36 -10.39
CA SER A 319 -21.74 -7.11 -9.18
C SER A 319 -21.02 -6.18 -8.21
N ILE A 320 -19.71 -6.36 -8.02
CA ILE A 320 -18.89 -5.48 -7.19
C ILE A 320 -18.85 -4.06 -7.79
N HIS A 321 -18.65 -3.92 -9.09
CA HIS A 321 -18.68 -2.63 -9.80
C HIS A 321 -20.00 -1.90 -9.62
N GLN A 322 -21.12 -2.60 -9.82
CA GLN A 322 -22.46 -2.03 -9.64
C GLN A 322 -22.69 -1.57 -8.21
N MET A 323 -22.34 -2.42 -7.23
CA MET A 323 -22.47 -2.10 -5.80
C MET A 323 -21.63 -0.88 -5.43
N PHE A 324 -20.38 -0.79 -5.91
CA PHE A 324 -19.50 0.34 -5.70
C PHE A 324 -20.10 1.63 -6.32
N LYS A 325 -20.51 1.58 -7.58
CA LYS A 325 -21.13 2.71 -8.30
C LYS A 325 -22.38 3.22 -7.59
N MET A 326 -23.27 2.31 -7.16
CA MET A 326 -24.49 2.67 -6.43
C MET A 326 -24.14 3.34 -5.09
N ALA A 327 -23.16 2.83 -4.36
CA ALA A 327 -22.71 3.42 -3.09
C ALA A 327 -22.11 4.81 -3.29
N CYS A 328 -21.27 5.01 -4.31
CA CYS A 328 -20.72 6.33 -4.64
C CYS A 328 -21.82 7.32 -5.01
N ASN A 329 -22.75 6.94 -5.88
CA ASN A 329 -23.88 7.79 -6.26
C ASN A 329 -24.75 8.17 -5.06
N ARG A 330 -24.92 7.27 -4.09
CA ARG A 330 -25.77 7.51 -2.91
C ARG A 330 -25.08 8.38 -1.85
N PHE A 331 -23.78 8.17 -1.60
CA PHE A 331 -23.12 8.75 -0.44
C PHE A 331 -22.09 9.83 -0.78
N MET A 332 -21.66 9.91 -2.04
CA MET A 332 -20.64 10.85 -2.50
C MET A 332 -21.08 11.68 -3.73
N ALA A 333 -22.38 11.71 -4.02
CA ALA A 333 -22.91 12.57 -5.06
C ALA A 333 -22.49 14.03 -4.86
N ASN A 334 -22.10 14.71 -5.94
CA ASN A 334 -21.68 16.12 -5.94
C ASN A 334 -20.40 16.41 -5.11
N ARG A 335 -19.56 15.40 -4.85
CA ARG A 335 -18.25 15.57 -4.23
C ARG A 335 -17.18 15.32 -5.28
N GLU A 336 -16.20 16.22 -5.34
CA GLU A 336 -15.08 16.12 -6.26
C GLU A 336 -13.76 16.40 -5.55
N MET A 337 -12.72 15.72 -5.99
CA MET A 337 -11.35 16.04 -5.56
C MET A 337 -10.92 17.31 -6.30
N PRO A 338 -10.34 18.31 -5.62
CA PRO A 338 -9.81 19.48 -6.30
C PRO A 338 -8.71 19.09 -7.29
N GLU A 339 -8.56 19.85 -8.37
CA GLU A 339 -7.42 19.67 -9.26
C GLU A 339 -6.12 20.15 -8.60
N PHE A 340 -5.00 19.52 -8.99
CA PHE A 340 -3.69 19.97 -8.53
C PHE A 340 -3.26 21.27 -9.24
N ASP A 341 -2.67 22.19 -8.49
CA ASP A 341 -2.04 23.38 -9.08
C ASP A 341 -0.57 23.10 -9.42
N TYR A 342 -0.28 22.93 -10.69
CA TYR A 342 1.07 22.73 -11.21
C TYR A 342 1.83 24.05 -11.49
N THR A 343 1.16 25.20 -11.39
CA THR A 343 1.74 26.51 -11.75
C THR A 343 2.64 27.08 -10.66
N LEU A 344 2.47 26.58 -9.43
CA LEU A 344 3.15 27.10 -8.24
C LEU A 344 4.58 26.60 -8.07
N PHE A 345 5.05 25.65 -8.87
CA PHE A 345 6.38 25.04 -8.71
C PHE A 345 7.50 26.08 -8.75
N VAL A 346 8.40 26.03 -7.75
CA VAL A 346 9.54 26.95 -7.60
C VAL A 346 10.85 26.15 -7.70
N PRO A 347 11.58 26.23 -8.82
CA PRO A 347 12.92 25.64 -8.90
C PRO A 347 13.93 26.44 -8.06
N LYS A 348 14.94 25.75 -7.49
CA LYS A 348 15.99 26.38 -6.64
C LYS A 348 16.76 27.52 -7.35
N ASN A 349 16.86 27.47 -8.69
CA ASN A 349 17.55 28.46 -9.51
C ASN A 349 16.60 29.36 -10.30
N GLY A 350 15.38 29.53 -9.84
CA GLY A 350 14.47 30.52 -10.41
C GLY A 350 15.11 31.89 -10.30
N LYS A 351 15.67 32.38 -11.40
CA LYS A 351 15.94 33.81 -11.53
C LYS A 351 14.62 34.50 -11.21
N GLN A 352 14.64 35.30 -10.17
CA GLN A 352 13.63 36.28 -9.92
C GLN A 352 13.54 37.10 -11.22
N THR A 353 12.54 36.83 -12.05
CA THR A 353 12.20 37.70 -13.16
C THR A 353 11.76 38.99 -12.49
N SER A 354 12.69 39.95 -12.36
CA SER A 354 12.36 41.30 -11.99
C SER A 354 11.31 41.76 -12.98
N MET A 355 10.09 41.98 -12.49
CA MET A 355 9.13 42.81 -13.20
C MET A 355 9.71 44.21 -13.24
N PHE A 356 10.15 44.60 -14.41
CA PHE A 356 10.19 45.98 -14.82
C PHE A 356 9.21 46.20 -15.95
#